data_a14622d9670ab409eda300df7938f316
#
_entry.id   a14622d9670ab409eda300df7938f316
#
_cell.length_a   1.000
_cell.length_b   1.000
_cell.length_c   1.000
_cell.angle_alpha   90.00
_cell.angle_beta   90.00
_cell.angle_gamma   90.00
#
_symmetry.space_group_name_H-M   'P 1'
#
loop_
_entity.id
_entity.type
_entity.pdbx_description
1 polymer ?
#
loop_
_entity_poly.entity_id
_entity_poly.type
_entity_poly.pdbx_seq_one_letter_code
_entity_poly.pdbx_strand_id
1 'polypeptide(L)'
;KTHFQPHFKPDVNIDLLRSNNYITHFIVVSKKLVEEVGAFNPEFDGAQDYDFILRCSEKAQKIVHIPRVLYHWRMHKDSTAANQESKLYAFDAGARAVQAHLDRCGVEGTVVSTENLGFYRVKYALKGNPLVSIIIPNKDNIDSLALCLESIRKSTYKNYEIIVVENNSTQDETFEYYKKLPKDIQVVTWESGGVFNYSAINNYGAKFAKGEYLLLLNNDIEILTSDWLEEMISTCQREEVGIVGARLFYPDDTIQHAGIVVGLGGHARGIASNMFVGLRKAKDGYLHKSAIQLNYSAVTAACLMVKRCAFDEVNGLTEELAVAFNDVDLCLKVREKGYLVCYNPYVVAYHYESKSRGSEDSPEKQKRFHGEIDYMRERWNEILRKGDPYYNINLSRMKSDYSLGQ
;
A
#
# COMPACT_ATOMS: atom_id res chain seq x y z
N LYS A 1 -12.31 28.77 24.26
CA LYS A 1 -12.51 27.69 23.28
C LYS A 1 -11.15 27.09 22.95
N THR A 2 -11.01 25.78 23.08
CA THR A 2 -9.77 25.07 22.75
C THR A 2 -9.97 24.31 21.45
N HIS A 3 -9.05 24.45 20.48
CA HIS A 3 -8.99 23.64 19.26
C HIS A 3 -8.18 22.39 19.57
N PHE A 4 -8.66 21.23 19.11
CA PHE A 4 -8.01 19.94 19.32
C PHE A 4 -8.35 18.98 18.17
N GLN A 5 -7.62 17.87 18.05
CA GLN A 5 -7.79 16.85 17.04
C GLN A 5 -7.86 17.42 15.59
N PRO A 6 -6.78 18.05 15.10
CA PRO A 6 -6.76 18.52 13.72
C PRO A 6 -6.87 17.35 12.76
N HIS A 7 -7.78 17.47 11.78
CA HIS A 7 -7.97 16.49 10.71
C HIS A 7 -7.38 17.04 9.42
N PHE A 8 -6.13 16.71 9.13
CA PHE A 8 -5.47 17.07 7.89
C PHE A 8 -5.70 15.99 6.84
N LYS A 9 -6.43 16.34 5.81
CA LYS A 9 -6.84 15.45 4.72
C LYS A 9 -5.76 15.34 3.67
N PRO A 10 -5.63 14.19 2.98
CA PRO A 10 -4.86 14.08 1.75
C PRO A 10 -5.64 14.71 0.57
N ASP A 11 -5.02 14.74 -0.60
CA ASP A 11 -5.73 14.93 -1.85
C ASP A 11 -6.68 13.75 -2.12
N VAL A 12 -7.25 13.66 -3.32
CA VAL A 12 -8.22 12.60 -3.63
C VAL A 12 -7.60 11.22 -3.44
N ASN A 13 -8.23 10.44 -2.56
CA ASN A 13 -7.83 9.08 -2.22
C ASN A 13 -9.07 8.19 -2.21
N ILE A 14 -9.31 7.50 -3.31
CA ILE A 14 -10.58 6.79 -3.51
C ILE A 14 -10.72 5.59 -2.57
N ASP A 15 -9.63 4.85 -2.29
CA ASP A 15 -9.70 3.73 -1.36
C ASP A 15 -9.87 4.21 0.09
N LEU A 16 -9.29 5.34 0.47
CA LEU A 16 -9.57 5.98 1.74
C LEU A 16 -11.04 6.45 1.81
N LEU A 17 -11.58 7.01 0.70
CA LEU A 17 -12.98 7.44 0.66
C LEU A 17 -13.94 6.25 0.74
N ARG A 18 -13.60 5.10 0.20
CA ARG A 18 -14.35 3.84 0.37
C ARG A 18 -14.22 3.25 1.77
N SER A 19 -13.17 3.59 2.49
CA SER A 19 -12.92 3.11 3.86
C SER A 19 -13.47 4.04 4.94
N ASN A 20 -13.62 5.34 4.66
CA ASN A 20 -14.10 6.33 5.62
C ASN A 20 -14.50 7.63 4.92
N ASN A 21 -15.53 8.30 5.41
CA ASN A 21 -15.88 9.64 4.94
C ASN A 21 -14.84 10.67 5.43
N TYR A 22 -13.62 10.63 4.89
CA TYR A 22 -12.55 11.54 5.31
C TYR A 22 -12.74 12.98 4.83
N ILE A 23 -13.54 13.19 3.78
CA ILE A 23 -13.78 14.54 3.20
C ILE A 23 -14.66 15.36 4.14
N THR A 24 -15.78 14.81 4.62
CA THR A 24 -16.69 15.45 5.59
C THR A 24 -16.91 16.96 5.36
N HIS A 25 -16.66 17.80 6.36
CA HIS A 25 -16.78 19.25 6.31
C HIS A 25 -15.44 19.92 6.00
N PHE A 26 -15.43 20.97 5.16
CA PHE A 26 -16.60 21.32 4.43
C PHE A 26 -16.28 21.22 2.91
N ILE A 27 -17.30 21.04 2.09
CA ILE A 27 -17.15 20.89 0.66
C ILE A 27 -17.87 22.04 -0.06
N VAL A 28 -17.36 22.41 -1.24
CA VAL A 28 -18.01 23.32 -2.18
C VAL A 28 -18.18 22.56 -3.48
N VAL A 29 -19.40 22.49 -3.98
CA VAL A 29 -19.76 21.76 -5.20
C VAL A 29 -20.38 22.73 -6.19
N SER A 30 -20.04 22.63 -7.46
CA SER A 30 -20.66 23.46 -8.50
C SER A 30 -22.14 23.12 -8.65
N LYS A 31 -22.98 24.14 -8.92
CA LYS A 31 -24.40 23.92 -9.13
C LYS A 31 -24.68 22.90 -10.23
N LYS A 32 -23.92 22.94 -11.33
CA LYS A 32 -24.02 21.99 -12.44
C LYS A 32 -23.82 20.53 -11.96
N LEU A 33 -22.83 20.29 -11.11
CA LEU A 33 -22.58 18.94 -10.57
C LEU A 33 -23.70 18.50 -9.62
N VAL A 34 -24.25 19.43 -8.81
CA VAL A 34 -25.41 19.13 -7.95
C VAL A 34 -26.64 18.76 -8.78
N GLU A 35 -26.89 19.47 -9.88
CA GLU A 35 -27.98 19.18 -10.81
C GLU A 35 -27.81 17.81 -11.48
N GLU A 36 -26.57 17.40 -11.76
CA GLU A 36 -26.24 16.12 -12.39
C GLU A 36 -26.38 14.95 -11.42
N VAL A 37 -25.84 15.07 -10.19
CA VAL A 37 -25.83 13.97 -9.21
C VAL A 37 -27.09 13.92 -8.33
N GLY A 38 -27.87 14.98 -8.29
CA GLY A 38 -29.02 15.16 -7.42
C GLY A 38 -28.66 15.64 -6.01
N ALA A 39 -29.67 16.00 -5.23
CA ALA A 39 -29.56 16.47 -3.85
C ALA A 39 -29.24 15.31 -2.87
N PHE A 40 -29.31 15.57 -1.57
CA PHE A 40 -29.21 14.53 -0.53
C PHE A 40 -30.31 13.48 -0.68
N ASN A 41 -29.93 12.20 -0.55
CA ASN A 41 -30.86 11.11 -0.62
C ASN A 41 -31.26 10.67 0.81
N PRO A 42 -32.58 10.73 1.17
CA PRO A 42 -33.05 10.37 2.50
C PRO A 42 -32.86 8.87 2.85
N GLU A 43 -32.65 7.98 1.87
CA GLU A 43 -32.30 6.59 2.14
C GLU A 43 -31.00 6.42 2.93
N PHE A 44 -30.14 7.44 2.90
CA PHE A 44 -28.86 7.48 3.62
C PHE A 44 -28.88 8.45 4.82
N ASP A 45 -30.04 8.67 5.42
CA ASP A 45 -30.14 9.52 6.60
C ASP A 45 -29.12 9.11 7.68
N GLY A 46 -28.37 10.11 8.19
CA GLY A 46 -27.20 9.92 9.08
C GLY A 46 -25.86 9.83 8.37
N ALA A 47 -25.84 9.49 7.06
CA ALA A 47 -24.67 9.47 6.19
C ALA A 47 -24.96 10.08 4.81
N GLN A 48 -25.97 10.97 4.71
CA GLN A 48 -26.40 11.60 3.46
C GLN A 48 -25.32 12.45 2.79
N ASP A 49 -24.41 13.04 3.57
CA ASP A 49 -23.24 13.77 3.09
C ASP A 49 -22.21 12.80 2.47
N TYR A 50 -22.07 11.60 3.02
CA TYR A 50 -21.15 10.60 2.50
C TYR A 50 -21.62 10.08 1.14
N ASP A 51 -22.90 9.69 1.01
CA ASP A 51 -23.48 9.31 -0.27
C ASP A 51 -23.33 10.43 -1.31
N PHE A 52 -23.62 11.67 -0.91
CA PHE A 52 -23.50 12.83 -1.80
C PHE A 52 -22.05 13.06 -2.27
N ILE A 53 -21.07 12.96 -1.36
CA ILE A 53 -19.65 13.08 -1.69
C ILE A 53 -19.21 11.98 -2.64
N LEU A 54 -19.64 10.73 -2.43
CA LEU A 54 -19.35 9.60 -3.31
C LEU A 54 -19.91 9.84 -4.72
N ARG A 55 -21.19 10.22 -4.85
CA ARG A 55 -21.80 10.56 -6.14
C ARG A 55 -21.11 11.73 -6.84
N CYS A 56 -20.72 12.76 -6.08
CA CYS A 56 -19.94 13.86 -6.62
C CYS A 56 -18.58 13.38 -7.14
N SER A 57 -17.89 12.50 -6.40
CA SER A 57 -16.58 11.97 -6.80
C SER A 57 -16.63 11.13 -8.08
N GLU A 58 -17.76 10.47 -8.35
CA GLU A 58 -18.01 9.66 -9.56
C GLU A 58 -18.12 10.50 -10.84
N LYS A 59 -18.59 11.74 -10.73
CA LYS A 59 -18.91 12.62 -11.87
C LYS A 59 -18.04 13.86 -11.99
N ALA A 60 -17.31 14.22 -10.92
CA ALA A 60 -16.50 15.42 -10.91
C ALA A 60 -15.32 15.30 -11.89
N GLN A 61 -15.22 16.23 -12.83
CA GLN A 61 -14.07 16.32 -13.74
C GLN A 61 -12.78 16.74 -13.01
N LYS A 62 -12.91 17.47 -11.91
CA LYS A 62 -11.78 17.93 -11.10
C LYS A 62 -12.22 18.08 -9.65
N ILE A 63 -11.43 17.52 -8.75
CA ILE A 63 -11.55 17.71 -7.31
C ILE A 63 -10.30 18.46 -6.83
N VAL A 64 -10.49 19.52 -6.07
CA VAL A 64 -9.40 20.37 -5.58
C VAL A 64 -9.42 20.35 -4.05
N HIS A 65 -8.31 19.96 -3.46
CA HIS A 65 -8.10 20.03 -2.03
C HIS A 65 -7.45 21.37 -1.66
N ILE A 66 -7.98 22.04 -0.62
CA ILE A 66 -7.39 23.24 -0.03
C ILE A 66 -6.80 22.87 1.33
N PRO A 67 -5.47 22.71 1.47
CA PRO A 67 -4.82 22.21 2.67
C PRO A 67 -4.71 23.29 3.77
N ARG A 68 -5.84 23.87 4.15
CA ARG A 68 -5.94 24.90 5.18
C ARG A 68 -7.05 24.56 6.17
N VAL A 69 -6.89 24.96 7.44
CA VAL A 69 -7.94 24.82 8.45
C VAL A 69 -8.99 25.90 8.21
N LEU A 70 -10.08 25.55 7.54
CA LEU A 70 -11.17 26.46 7.18
C LEU A 70 -12.47 26.15 7.93
N TYR A 71 -12.52 25.09 8.69
CA TYR A 71 -13.71 24.64 9.40
C TYR A 71 -13.37 24.12 10.79
N HIS A 72 -14.18 24.48 11.78
CA HIS A 72 -14.09 23.98 13.14
C HIS A 72 -15.39 23.31 13.54
N TRP A 73 -15.36 22.01 13.76
CA TRP A 73 -16.53 21.28 14.24
C TRP A 73 -16.71 21.50 15.75
N ARG A 74 -17.84 22.11 16.11
CA ARG A 74 -18.14 22.37 17.52
C ARG A 74 -18.65 21.10 18.19
N MET A 75 -17.95 20.64 19.20
CA MET A 75 -18.47 19.59 20.09
C MET A 75 -19.48 20.17 21.11
N HIS A 76 -20.59 19.48 21.26
CA HIS A 76 -21.56 19.68 22.35
C HIS A 76 -22.09 18.31 22.81
N LYS A 77 -22.75 18.26 23.98
CA LYS A 77 -23.12 17.01 24.66
C LYS A 77 -24.04 16.10 23.83
N ASP A 78 -24.85 16.66 22.95
CA ASP A 78 -25.80 15.93 22.10
C ASP A 78 -25.28 15.70 20.67
N SER A 79 -24.00 15.99 20.41
CA SER A 79 -23.42 15.77 19.09
C SER A 79 -23.05 14.29 18.88
N THR A 80 -23.05 13.84 17.62
CA THR A 80 -22.59 12.49 17.22
C THR A 80 -21.17 12.20 17.70
N ALA A 81 -20.34 13.23 17.79
CA ALA A 81 -18.98 13.13 18.32
C ALA A 81 -18.92 12.85 19.83
N ALA A 82 -20.01 13.11 20.59
CA ALA A 82 -20.06 12.88 22.03
C ALA A 82 -20.73 11.55 22.41
N ASN A 83 -21.62 11.02 21.57
CA ASN A 83 -22.34 9.76 21.82
C ASN A 83 -22.52 8.98 20.51
N GLN A 84 -21.56 8.12 20.18
CA GLN A 84 -21.55 7.31 18.96
C GLN A 84 -22.61 6.19 19.00
N GLU A 85 -22.86 5.59 20.16
CA GLU A 85 -23.80 4.47 20.30
C GLU A 85 -25.27 4.85 20.00
N SER A 86 -25.65 6.12 20.24
CA SER A 86 -27.01 6.60 19.96
C SER A 86 -27.35 6.71 18.46
N LYS A 87 -26.37 6.52 17.56
CA LYS A 87 -26.52 6.72 16.11
C LYS A 87 -25.90 5.60 15.28
N LEU A 88 -25.98 4.36 15.72
CA LEU A 88 -25.49 3.20 14.97
C LEU A 88 -26.08 3.13 13.55
N TYR A 89 -27.35 3.56 13.37
CA TYR A 89 -28.00 3.64 12.06
C TYR A 89 -27.21 4.49 11.05
N ALA A 90 -26.49 5.52 11.51
CA ALA A 90 -25.70 6.39 10.64
C ALA A 90 -24.47 5.65 10.08
N PHE A 91 -23.87 4.75 10.85
CA PHE A 91 -22.77 3.93 10.40
C PHE A 91 -23.23 2.86 9.41
N ASP A 92 -24.40 2.27 9.64
CA ASP A 92 -25.04 1.36 8.69
C ASP A 92 -25.43 2.07 7.39
N ALA A 93 -25.94 3.30 7.46
CA ALA A 93 -26.20 4.14 6.30
C ALA A 93 -24.91 4.46 5.52
N GLY A 94 -23.80 4.68 6.22
CA GLY A 94 -22.49 4.87 5.60
C GLY A 94 -22.00 3.62 4.84
N ALA A 95 -22.16 2.44 5.42
CA ALA A 95 -21.85 1.18 4.72
C ALA A 95 -22.69 1.01 3.45
N ARG A 96 -24.01 1.30 3.54
CA ARG A 96 -24.91 1.28 2.35
C ARG A 96 -24.51 2.32 1.31
N ALA A 97 -24.07 3.50 1.72
CA ALA A 97 -23.62 4.55 0.80
C ALA A 97 -22.38 4.11 0.00
N VAL A 98 -21.41 3.45 0.67
CA VAL A 98 -20.25 2.88 -0.02
C VAL A 98 -20.67 1.73 -0.93
N GLN A 99 -21.57 0.85 -0.50
CA GLN A 99 -22.08 -0.24 -1.36
C GLN A 99 -22.77 0.31 -2.61
N ALA A 100 -23.65 1.28 -2.46
CA ALA A 100 -24.32 1.93 -3.58
C ALA A 100 -23.34 2.62 -4.54
N HIS A 101 -22.23 3.18 -4.00
CA HIS A 101 -21.14 3.71 -4.81
C HIS A 101 -20.45 2.61 -5.64
N LEU A 102 -20.12 1.47 -5.03
CA LEU A 102 -19.55 0.34 -5.77
C LEU A 102 -20.46 -0.12 -6.91
N ASP A 103 -21.77 -0.27 -6.61
CA ASP A 103 -22.78 -0.70 -7.57
C ASP A 103 -22.88 0.28 -8.76
N ARG A 104 -22.91 1.60 -8.50
CA ARG A 104 -22.94 2.63 -9.55
C ARG A 104 -21.66 2.65 -10.40
N CYS A 105 -20.51 2.32 -9.79
CA CYS A 105 -19.23 2.24 -10.49
C CYS A 105 -19.01 0.89 -11.21
N GLY A 106 -19.92 -0.07 -11.08
CA GLY A 106 -19.72 -1.43 -11.61
C GLY A 106 -18.60 -2.21 -10.95
N VAL A 107 -18.25 -1.86 -9.71
CA VAL A 107 -17.21 -2.52 -8.92
C VAL A 107 -17.85 -3.60 -8.06
N GLU A 108 -17.60 -4.86 -8.39
CA GLU A 108 -18.13 -6.00 -7.64
C GLU A 108 -17.38 -6.14 -6.30
N GLY A 109 -18.14 -6.15 -5.21
CA GLY A 109 -17.62 -6.29 -3.86
C GLY A 109 -18.69 -6.12 -2.81
N THR A 110 -18.34 -6.42 -1.57
CA THR A 110 -19.22 -6.30 -0.41
C THR A 110 -18.60 -5.38 0.62
N VAL A 111 -19.37 -4.43 1.10
CA VAL A 111 -18.95 -3.50 2.16
C VAL A 111 -19.32 -4.09 3.51
N VAL A 112 -18.33 -4.16 4.41
CA VAL A 112 -18.53 -4.58 5.79
C VAL A 112 -18.02 -3.52 6.75
N SER A 113 -18.73 -3.33 7.86
CA SER A 113 -18.27 -2.46 8.95
C SER A 113 -17.05 -3.09 9.63
N THR A 114 -16.11 -2.25 10.06
CA THR A 114 -14.99 -2.67 10.90
C THR A 114 -15.32 -2.56 12.39
N GLU A 115 -14.42 -2.95 13.26
CA GLU A 115 -14.54 -2.72 14.72
C GLU A 115 -14.59 -1.22 15.06
N ASN A 116 -14.03 -0.37 14.21
CA ASN A 116 -14.03 1.07 14.36
C ASN A 116 -15.26 1.68 13.66
N LEU A 117 -16.16 2.29 14.43
CA LEU A 117 -17.38 2.89 13.90
C LEU A 117 -17.08 3.99 12.86
N GLY A 118 -17.76 3.93 11.71
CA GLY A 118 -17.56 4.85 10.58
C GLY A 118 -16.37 4.50 9.70
N PHE A 119 -15.74 3.34 9.93
CA PHE A 119 -14.73 2.78 9.06
C PHE A 119 -15.23 1.48 8.43
N TYR A 120 -14.97 1.31 7.15
CA TYR A 120 -15.51 0.24 6.33
C TYR A 120 -14.38 -0.52 5.62
N ARG A 121 -14.61 -1.79 5.39
CA ARG A 121 -13.78 -2.64 4.53
C ARG A 121 -14.57 -3.00 3.29
N VAL A 122 -13.99 -2.76 2.13
CA VAL A 122 -14.51 -3.30 0.87
C VAL A 122 -13.82 -4.63 0.61
N LYS A 123 -14.59 -5.71 0.57
CA LYS A 123 -14.15 -7.01 0.08
C LYS A 123 -14.48 -7.09 -1.41
N TYR A 124 -13.48 -6.84 -2.25
CA TYR A 124 -13.65 -6.91 -3.69
C TYR A 124 -13.83 -8.36 -4.13
N ALA A 125 -14.73 -8.59 -5.09
CA ALA A 125 -14.94 -9.92 -5.64
C ALA A 125 -13.72 -10.33 -6.47
N LEU A 126 -13.20 -11.52 -6.22
CA LEU A 126 -12.17 -12.12 -7.07
C LEU A 126 -12.79 -12.62 -8.36
N LYS A 127 -12.31 -12.13 -9.50
CA LYS A 127 -12.77 -12.52 -10.84
C LYS A 127 -11.80 -13.51 -11.46
N GLY A 128 -12.35 -14.64 -11.88
CA GLY A 128 -11.56 -15.69 -12.52
C GLY A 128 -10.57 -16.38 -11.57
N ASN A 129 -9.55 -16.96 -12.17
CA ASN A 129 -8.48 -17.65 -11.45
C ASN A 129 -7.12 -17.32 -12.10
N PRO A 130 -6.69 -16.03 -12.08
CA PRO A 130 -5.48 -15.60 -12.75
C PRO A 130 -4.21 -16.21 -12.12
N LEU A 131 -3.21 -16.52 -12.92
CA LEU A 131 -1.93 -17.01 -12.43
C LEU A 131 -1.12 -15.87 -11.76
N VAL A 132 -0.60 -16.15 -10.57
CA VAL A 132 0.35 -15.28 -9.86
C VAL A 132 1.74 -15.87 -9.92
N SER A 133 2.73 -15.12 -10.38
CA SER A 133 4.14 -15.51 -10.31
C SER A 133 4.81 -14.85 -9.09
N ILE A 134 5.19 -15.66 -8.12
CA ILE A 134 5.87 -15.24 -6.90
C ILE A 134 7.37 -15.30 -7.13
N ILE A 135 8.05 -14.16 -7.13
CA ILE A 135 9.49 -14.02 -7.39
C ILE A 135 10.19 -13.80 -6.05
N ILE A 136 11.11 -14.70 -5.70
CA ILE A 136 11.81 -14.72 -4.41
C ILE A 136 13.32 -14.72 -4.65
N PRO A 137 14.01 -13.58 -4.56
CA PRO A 137 15.47 -13.56 -4.52
C PRO A 137 15.99 -14.31 -3.29
N ASN A 138 16.97 -15.18 -3.48
CA ASN A 138 17.60 -15.88 -2.35
C ASN A 138 19.11 -15.95 -2.50
N LYS A 139 19.80 -15.79 -1.38
CA LYS A 139 21.23 -16.06 -1.24
C LYS A 139 21.46 -16.72 0.09
N ASP A 140 21.97 -17.97 0.08
CA ASP A 140 22.15 -18.76 1.30
C ASP A 140 20.86 -18.74 2.16
N ASN A 141 20.91 -18.63 3.48
CA ASN A 141 19.76 -18.40 4.39
C ASN A 141 18.54 -19.32 4.14
N ILE A 142 18.79 -20.63 4.13
CA ILE A 142 17.78 -21.68 3.87
C ILE A 142 16.61 -21.63 4.87
N ASP A 143 16.88 -21.32 6.14
CA ASP A 143 15.85 -21.30 7.18
C ASP A 143 14.77 -20.24 6.88
N SER A 144 15.18 -19.04 6.47
CA SER A 144 14.24 -17.99 6.11
C SER A 144 13.47 -18.36 4.84
N LEU A 145 14.15 -18.87 3.80
CA LEU A 145 13.47 -19.31 2.59
C LEU A 145 12.47 -20.44 2.89
N ALA A 146 12.83 -21.41 3.74
CA ALA A 146 11.94 -22.51 4.11
C ALA A 146 10.68 -22.00 4.82
N LEU A 147 10.83 -21.08 5.79
CA LEU A 147 9.72 -20.45 6.50
C LEU A 147 8.80 -19.67 5.53
N CYS A 148 9.40 -18.91 4.62
CA CYS A 148 8.66 -18.16 3.59
C CYS A 148 7.84 -19.12 2.71
N LEU A 149 8.45 -20.15 2.14
CA LEU A 149 7.79 -21.14 1.28
C LEU A 149 6.70 -21.89 2.03
N GLU A 150 6.93 -22.27 3.30
CA GLU A 150 5.91 -22.92 4.13
C GLU A 150 4.71 -22.00 4.38
N SER A 151 4.95 -20.72 4.63
CA SER A 151 3.87 -19.73 4.84
C SER A 151 3.04 -19.53 3.55
N ILE A 152 3.67 -19.47 2.38
CA ILE A 152 2.98 -19.39 1.08
C ILE A 152 2.07 -20.59 0.86
N ARG A 153 2.50 -21.80 1.21
CA ARG A 153 1.71 -23.03 1.03
C ARG A 153 0.42 -23.07 1.85
N LYS A 154 0.33 -22.27 2.92
CA LYS A 154 -0.89 -22.09 3.72
C LYS A 154 -1.94 -21.24 3.02
N SER A 155 -1.61 -20.59 1.88
CA SER A 155 -2.56 -19.81 1.08
C SER A 155 -3.77 -20.64 0.65
N THR A 156 -4.95 -20.06 0.71
CA THR A 156 -6.20 -20.61 0.18
C THR A 156 -6.22 -20.59 -1.33
N TYR A 157 -5.68 -19.55 -1.94
CA TYR A 157 -5.48 -19.47 -3.38
C TYR A 157 -4.38 -20.44 -3.87
N LYS A 158 -4.64 -21.16 -4.96
CA LYS A 158 -3.73 -22.22 -5.42
C LYS A 158 -3.16 -22.01 -6.82
N ASN A 159 -3.65 -21.03 -7.58
CA ASN A 159 -3.15 -20.78 -8.93
C ASN A 159 -1.97 -19.81 -8.92
N TYR A 160 -0.84 -20.27 -8.40
CA TYR A 160 0.42 -19.54 -8.40
C TYR A 160 1.60 -20.44 -8.79
N GLU A 161 2.66 -19.83 -9.29
CA GLU A 161 3.96 -20.44 -9.46
C GLU A 161 4.99 -19.71 -8.59
N ILE A 162 6.05 -20.41 -8.17
CA ILE A 162 7.13 -19.83 -7.37
C ILE A 162 8.43 -19.89 -8.16
N ILE A 163 9.11 -18.76 -8.26
CA ILE A 163 10.39 -18.60 -8.92
C ILE A 163 11.40 -18.11 -7.88
N VAL A 164 12.25 -19.00 -7.39
CA VAL A 164 13.37 -18.66 -6.52
C VAL A 164 14.53 -18.23 -7.42
N VAL A 165 15.00 -16.99 -7.23
CA VAL A 165 16.13 -16.45 -7.96
C VAL A 165 17.39 -16.61 -7.12
N GLU A 166 18.20 -17.62 -7.45
CA GLU A 166 19.47 -17.88 -6.79
C GLU A 166 20.48 -16.77 -7.11
N ASN A 167 21.05 -16.17 -6.07
CA ASN A 167 21.93 -15.01 -6.15
C ASN A 167 23.31 -15.29 -5.54
N ASN A 168 24.13 -16.06 -6.23
CA ASN A 168 25.54 -16.33 -5.85
C ASN A 168 25.67 -16.85 -4.41
N SER A 169 24.89 -17.88 -4.05
CA SER A 169 25.05 -18.60 -2.80
C SER A 169 26.41 -19.31 -2.75
N THR A 170 26.95 -19.42 -1.56
CA THR A 170 28.29 -19.98 -1.31
C THR A 170 28.28 -21.24 -0.45
N GLN A 171 27.14 -21.55 0.16
CA GLN A 171 26.96 -22.71 1.06
C GLN A 171 26.44 -23.90 0.26
N ASP A 172 27.13 -25.04 0.35
CA ASP A 172 26.71 -26.29 -0.32
C ASP A 172 25.32 -26.73 0.13
N GLU A 173 24.97 -26.49 1.38
CA GLU A 173 23.65 -26.80 1.96
C GLU A 173 22.52 -26.09 1.21
N THR A 174 22.76 -24.90 0.68
CA THR A 174 21.77 -24.14 -0.10
C THR A 174 21.41 -24.88 -1.40
N PHE A 175 22.43 -25.36 -2.10
CA PHE A 175 22.23 -26.12 -3.35
C PHE A 175 21.60 -27.49 -3.09
N GLU A 176 21.95 -28.14 -1.97
CA GLU A 176 21.30 -29.39 -1.56
C GLU A 176 19.83 -29.16 -1.15
N TYR A 177 19.52 -28.02 -0.58
CA TYR A 177 18.13 -27.64 -0.29
C TYR A 177 17.35 -27.41 -1.59
N TYR A 178 17.89 -26.69 -2.56
CA TYR A 178 17.24 -26.48 -3.85
C TYR A 178 16.92 -27.78 -4.60
N LYS A 179 17.79 -28.78 -4.54
CA LYS A 179 17.53 -30.10 -5.12
C LYS A 179 16.35 -30.85 -4.49
N LYS A 180 16.01 -30.52 -3.23
CA LYS A 180 14.90 -31.11 -2.49
C LYS A 180 13.60 -30.34 -2.61
N LEU A 181 13.61 -29.15 -3.22
CA LEU A 181 12.39 -28.36 -3.44
C LEU A 181 11.39 -29.12 -4.32
N PRO A 182 10.09 -28.98 -4.06
CA PRO A 182 9.06 -29.53 -4.93
C PRO A 182 9.18 -29.01 -6.36
N LYS A 183 8.80 -29.86 -7.33
CA LYS A 183 8.93 -29.57 -8.78
C LYS A 183 8.13 -28.37 -9.28
N ASP A 184 7.16 -27.90 -8.51
CA ASP A 184 6.36 -26.70 -8.76
C ASP A 184 7.07 -25.40 -8.36
N ILE A 185 8.27 -25.49 -7.75
CA ILE A 185 9.15 -24.36 -7.45
C ILE A 185 10.28 -24.37 -8.48
N GLN A 186 10.35 -23.32 -9.29
CA GLN A 186 11.43 -23.13 -10.23
C GLN A 186 12.59 -22.39 -9.55
N VAL A 187 13.81 -22.93 -9.63
CA VAL A 187 15.03 -22.22 -9.22
C VAL A 187 15.75 -21.76 -10.47
N VAL A 188 16.06 -20.48 -10.56
CA VAL A 188 16.80 -19.86 -11.67
C VAL A 188 18.03 -19.15 -11.12
N THR A 189 19.19 -19.32 -11.71
CA THR A 189 20.44 -18.72 -11.26
C THR A 189 20.68 -17.40 -11.96
N TRP A 190 20.85 -16.33 -11.19
CA TRP A 190 21.24 -15.02 -11.68
C TRP A 190 22.74 -14.82 -11.51
N GLU A 191 23.45 -14.74 -12.63
CA GLU A 191 24.91 -14.56 -12.66
C GLU A 191 25.26 -13.06 -12.65
N SER A 192 25.49 -12.50 -11.48
CA SER A 192 25.77 -11.06 -11.28
C SER A 192 27.23 -10.68 -11.23
N GLY A 193 28.15 -11.66 -11.29
CA GLY A 193 29.55 -11.41 -10.98
C GLY A 193 29.81 -11.02 -9.51
N GLY A 194 28.89 -11.36 -8.60
CA GLY A 194 29.04 -11.16 -7.15
C GLY A 194 28.49 -9.85 -6.59
N VAL A 195 27.97 -8.95 -7.41
CA VAL A 195 27.37 -7.67 -6.96
C VAL A 195 25.87 -7.86 -6.70
N PHE A 196 25.40 -7.52 -5.50
CA PHE A 196 23.99 -7.55 -5.18
C PHE A 196 23.25 -6.37 -5.85
N ASN A 197 22.17 -6.70 -6.57
CA ASN A 197 21.27 -5.71 -7.16
C ASN A 197 19.83 -6.24 -7.10
N TYR A 198 19.03 -5.74 -6.18
CA TYR A 198 17.65 -6.17 -5.96
C TYR A 198 16.79 -5.97 -7.21
N SER A 199 16.97 -4.85 -7.90
CA SER A 199 16.21 -4.53 -9.11
C SER A 199 16.53 -5.51 -10.23
N ALA A 200 17.81 -5.75 -10.52
CA ALA A 200 18.23 -6.67 -11.56
C ALA A 200 17.82 -8.12 -11.30
N ILE A 201 17.92 -8.57 -10.03
CA ILE A 201 17.49 -9.93 -9.64
C ILE A 201 16.01 -10.13 -9.89
N ASN A 202 15.15 -9.18 -9.48
CA ASN A 202 13.71 -9.29 -9.67
C ASN A 202 13.32 -9.14 -11.14
N ASN A 203 13.96 -8.24 -11.90
CA ASN A 203 13.80 -8.14 -13.36
C ASN A 203 14.18 -9.45 -14.07
N TYR A 204 15.26 -10.09 -13.60
CA TYR A 204 15.68 -11.40 -14.13
C TYR A 204 14.63 -12.47 -13.82
N GLY A 205 14.16 -12.57 -12.57
CA GLY A 205 13.10 -13.49 -12.18
C GLY A 205 11.81 -13.30 -12.97
N ALA A 206 11.44 -12.05 -13.26
CA ALA A 206 10.25 -11.71 -14.03
C ALA A 206 10.27 -12.26 -15.46
N LYS A 207 11.45 -12.54 -16.04
CA LYS A 207 11.58 -13.16 -17.38
C LYS A 207 11.08 -14.62 -17.43
N PHE A 208 11.06 -15.29 -16.29
CA PHE A 208 10.58 -16.68 -16.17
C PHE A 208 9.11 -16.75 -15.72
N ALA A 209 8.55 -15.64 -15.27
CA ALA A 209 7.19 -15.53 -14.79
C ALA A 209 6.19 -15.64 -15.96
N LYS A 210 5.08 -16.39 -15.73
CA LYS A 210 3.99 -16.60 -16.69
C LYS A 210 2.69 -15.96 -16.23
N GLY A 211 2.64 -15.49 -14.97
CA GLY A 211 1.45 -14.95 -14.34
C GLY A 211 1.03 -13.59 -14.89
N GLU A 212 -0.26 -13.33 -14.80
CA GLU A 212 -0.86 -12.02 -15.05
C GLU A 212 -0.50 -11.00 -13.97
N TYR A 213 -0.15 -11.51 -12.79
CA TYR A 213 0.33 -10.73 -11.65
C TYR A 213 1.71 -11.21 -11.25
N LEU A 214 2.63 -10.27 -11.04
CA LEU A 214 3.93 -10.53 -10.45
C LEU A 214 3.86 -10.15 -8.97
N LEU A 215 4.34 -11.05 -8.11
CA LEU A 215 4.49 -10.78 -6.69
C LEU A 215 5.98 -10.78 -6.35
N LEU A 216 6.52 -9.61 -6.05
CA LEU A 216 7.86 -9.47 -5.50
C LEU A 216 7.79 -9.79 -4.01
N LEU A 217 8.56 -10.78 -3.56
CA LEU A 217 8.52 -11.27 -2.18
C LEU A 217 9.92 -11.53 -1.67
N ASN A 218 10.29 -10.94 -0.54
CA ASN A 218 11.55 -11.25 0.10
C ASN A 218 11.53 -12.67 0.71
N ASN A 219 12.69 -13.32 0.73
CA ASN A 219 12.84 -14.68 1.28
C ASN A 219 12.69 -14.76 2.82
N ASP A 220 12.65 -13.63 3.51
CA ASP A 220 12.51 -13.50 4.96
C ASP A 220 11.12 -12.96 5.38
N ILE A 221 10.11 -13.16 4.52
CA ILE A 221 8.70 -12.88 4.80
C ILE A 221 8.00 -14.15 5.30
N GLU A 222 7.25 -14.03 6.38
CA GLU A 222 6.30 -15.04 6.85
C GLU A 222 4.87 -14.51 6.72
N ILE A 223 4.07 -15.08 5.83
CA ILE A 223 2.67 -14.71 5.62
C ILE A 223 1.82 -15.24 6.78
N LEU A 224 0.97 -14.38 7.34
CA LEU A 224 0.11 -14.71 8.48
C LEU A 224 -1.36 -14.94 8.09
N THR A 225 -1.84 -14.33 7.01
CA THR A 225 -3.23 -14.46 6.53
C THR A 225 -3.31 -15.47 5.40
N SER A 226 -4.20 -16.45 5.51
CA SER A 226 -4.30 -17.53 4.50
C SER A 226 -4.92 -17.08 3.17
N ASP A 227 -5.78 -16.07 3.19
CA ASP A 227 -6.47 -15.49 2.02
C ASP A 227 -5.73 -14.30 1.39
N TRP A 228 -4.44 -14.15 1.68
CA TRP A 228 -3.63 -13.01 1.28
C TRP A 228 -3.53 -12.80 -0.23
N LEU A 229 -3.44 -13.89 -1.02
CA LEU A 229 -3.39 -13.78 -2.48
C LEU A 229 -4.73 -13.32 -3.04
N GLU A 230 -5.84 -13.86 -2.55
CA GLU A 230 -7.18 -13.41 -2.92
C GLU A 230 -7.36 -11.92 -2.63
N GLU A 231 -6.94 -11.45 -1.47
CA GLU A 231 -6.98 -10.03 -1.08
C GLU A 231 -6.13 -9.16 -2.01
N MET A 232 -4.92 -9.60 -2.35
CA MET A 232 -4.07 -8.86 -3.26
C MET A 232 -4.62 -8.84 -4.69
N ILE A 233 -5.03 -10.00 -5.23
CA ILE A 233 -5.55 -10.13 -6.58
C ILE A 233 -6.84 -9.32 -6.74
N SER A 234 -7.82 -9.53 -5.83
CA SER A 234 -9.12 -8.84 -5.91
C SER A 234 -8.99 -7.32 -5.85
N THR A 235 -8.01 -6.81 -5.12
CA THR A 235 -7.66 -5.39 -5.12
C THR A 235 -6.95 -4.97 -6.40
N CYS A 236 -5.94 -5.75 -6.84
CA CYS A 236 -5.09 -5.42 -7.97
C CYS A 236 -5.81 -5.55 -9.32
N GLN A 237 -6.80 -6.44 -9.45
CA GLN A 237 -7.52 -6.66 -10.71
C GLN A 237 -8.42 -5.49 -11.13
N ARG A 238 -8.74 -4.54 -10.23
CA ARG A 238 -9.44 -3.31 -10.58
C ARG A 238 -8.64 -2.57 -11.66
N GLU A 239 -9.34 -2.04 -12.67
CA GLU A 239 -8.69 -1.44 -13.85
C GLU A 239 -7.70 -0.34 -13.47
N GLU A 240 -8.09 0.50 -12.52
CA GLU A 240 -7.33 1.66 -12.06
C GLU A 240 -6.14 1.30 -11.15
N VAL A 241 -6.02 0.07 -10.65
CA VAL A 241 -4.96 -0.33 -9.71
C VAL A 241 -3.81 -1.02 -10.44
N GLY A 242 -2.58 -0.57 -10.24
CA GLY A 242 -1.38 -1.20 -10.81
C GLY A 242 -0.59 -2.01 -9.79
N ILE A 243 -0.60 -1.55 -8.51
CA ILE A 243 0.22 -2.14 -7.44
C ILE A 243 -0.60 -2.28 -6.17
N VAL A 244 -0.37 -3.39 -5.43
CA VAL A 244 -0.90 -3.62 -4.08
C VAL A 244 0.24 -4.03 -3.14
N GLY A 245 0.34 -3.38 -1.99
CA GLY A 245 1.29 -3.73 -0.93
C GLY A 245 0.61 -4.23 0.33
N ALA A 246 1.32 -5.06 1.10
CA ALA A 246 0.88 -5.67 2.33
C ALA A 246 1.18 -4.82 3.57
N ARG A 247 0.57 -5.17 4.71
CA ARG A 247 0.94 -4.68 6.03
C ARG A 247 2.03 -5.58 6.62
N LEU A 248 3.20 -5.01 6.92
CA LEU A 248 4.31 -5.79 7.45
C LEU A 248 4.62 -5.39 8.89
N PHE A 249 4.94 -6.40 9.68
CA PHE A 249 5.36 -6.25 11.08
C PHE A 249 6.79 -6.75 11.27
N TYR A 250 7.49 -6.16 12.22
CA TYR A 250 8.67 -6.77 12.81
C TYR A 250 8.26 -7.96 13.71
N PRO A 251 9.19 -8.89 14.04
CA PRO A 251 8.91 -10.02 14.91
C PRO A 251 8.46 -9.65 16.33
N ASP A 252 8.63 -8.40 16.75
CA ASP A 252 8.20 -7.85 18.04
C ASP A 252 6.78 -7.28 18.03
N ASP A 253 6.00 -7.54 16.97
CA ASP A 253 4.64 -6.99 16.73
C ASP A 253 4.58 -5.47 16.60
N THR A 254 5.67 -4.83 16.18
CA THR A 254 5.62 -3.44 15.75
C THR A 254 5.52 -3.31 14.22
N ILE A 255 4.86 -2.27 13.74
CA ILE A 255 4.71 -2.01 12.30
C ILE A 255 6.08 -1.71 11.69
N GLN A 256 6.43 -2.42 10.62
CA GLN A 256 7.54 -2.12 9.75
C GLN A 256 7.07 -1.31 8.54
N HIS A 257 5.96 -1.73 7.93
CA HIS A 257 5.41 -1.10 6.75
C HIS A 257 3.88 -1.02 6.82
N ALA A 258 3.37 0.19 6.60
CA ALA A 258 1.94 0.46 6.40
C ALA A 258 1.75 1.59 5.36
N GLY A 259 2.41 1.42 4.20
CA GLY A 259 2.46 2.40 3.12
C GLY A 259 3.72 3.30 3.18
N ILE A 260 4.04 3.93 2.07
CA ILE A 260 5.18 4.84 1.92
C ILE A 260 4.71 6.20 1.42
N VAL A 261 5.19 7.24 2.08
CA VAL A 261 5.00 8.64 1.69
C VAL A 261 6.30 9.19 1.14
N VAL A 262 6.24 9.85 -0.01
CA VAL A 262 7.36 10.47 -0.70
C VAL A 262 7.61 11.87 -0.14
N GLY A 263 8.88 12.28 -0.04
CA GLY A 263 9.25 13.56 0.54
C GLY A 263 9.36 13.56 2.06
N LEU A 264 9.29 12.38 2.71
CA LEU A 264 9.46 12.19 4.14
C LEU A 264 10.80 11.56 4.50
N GLY A 265 11.19 11.75 5.75
CA GLY A 265 12.21 10.96 6.43
C GLY A 265 13.56 11.62 6.58
N GLY A 266 14.05 11.68 7.83
CA GLY A 266 15.38 12.16 8.16
C GLY A 266 16.49 11.22 7.67
N HIS A 267 16.34 9.91 7.87
CA HIS A 267 17.30 8.90 7.44
C HIS A 267 17.41 8.80 5.91
N ALA A 268 16.27 8.80 5.22
CA ALA A 268 16.20 8.78 3.75
C ALA A 268 16.38 10.18 3.13
N ARG A 269 16.87 11.14 3.87
CA ARG A 269 17.15 12.53 3.44
C ARG A 269 16.00 13.17 2.66
N GLY A 270 14.77 12.88 3.07
CA GLY A 270 13.57 13.47 2.49
C GLY A 270 13.16 12.84 1.15
N ILE A 271 13.57 11.62 0.82
CA ILE A 271 13.13 10.92 -0.39
C ILE A 271 11.81 10.20 -0.13
N ALA A 272 11.77 9.27 0.81
CA ALA A 272 10.56 8.51 1.15
C ALA A 272 10.70 7.84 2.52
N SER A 273 9.57 7.57 3.19
CA SER A 273 9.56 6.86 4.47
C SER A 273 8.35 5.95 4.60
N ASN A 274 8.56 4.79 5.20
CA ASN A 274 7.48 3.93 5.68
C ASN A 274 6.69 4.63 6.77
N MET A 275 5.35 4.48 6.72
CA MET A 275 4.45 5.08 7.70
C MET A 275 4.27 4.18 8.92
N PHE A 276 4.11 4.80 10.10
CA PHE A 276 3.81 4.14 11.37
C PHE A 276 4.89 3.18 11.89
N VAL A 277 6.13 3.28 11.41
CA VAL A 277 7.23 2.40 11.87
C VAL A 277 7.34 2.43 13.39
N GLY A 278 7.40 1.24 14.01
CA GLY A 278 7.49 1.07 15.46
C GLY A 278 6.14 1.19 16.20
N LEU A 279 5.04 1.48 15.52
CA LEU A 279 3.71 1.46 16.13
C LEU A 279 3.31 0.01 16.44
N ARG A 280 2.83 -0.27 17.66
CA ARG A 280 2.39 -1.61 18.04
C ARG A 280 1.17 -2.05 17.23
N LYS A 281 1.11 -3.33 16.89
CA LYS A 281 0.06 -4.00 16.11
C LYS A 281 -1.37 -3.74 16.61
N ALA A 282 -1.52 -3.63 17.94
CA ALA A 282 -2.80 -3.34 18.59
C ALA A 282 -3.27 -1.88 18.46
N LYS A 283 -2.51 -1.02 17.73
CA LYS A 283 -2.85 0.38 17.51
C LYS A 283 -2.97 0.68 16.02
N ASP A 284 -3.98 1.47 15.66
CA ASP A 284 -4.30 1.77 14.26
C ASP A 284 -3.70 3.10 13.76
N GLY A 285 -3.00 3.83 14.64
CA GLY A 285 -2.39 5.11 14.32
C GLY A 285 -3.39 6.23 14.02
N TYR A 286 -2.91 7.27 13.36
CA TYR A 286 -3.70 8.45 13.03
C TYR A 286 -4.90 8.11 12.15
N LEU A 287 -6.12 8.34 12.66
CA LEU A 287 -7.39 8.07 11.96
C LEU A 287 -7.44 6.65 11.35
N HIS A 288 -6.96 5.67 12.10
CA HIS A 288 -6.95 4.25 11.74
C HIS A 288 -6.23 3.91 10.42
N LYS A 289 -5.40 4.82 9.88
CA LYS A 289 -4.79 4.68 8.54
C LYS A 289 -3.85 3.48 8.40
N SER A 290 -3.33 2.91 9.48
CA SER A 290 -2.55 1.68 9.40
C SER A 290 -3.42 0.41 9.30
N ALA A 291 -4.73 0.51 9.58
CA ALA A 291 -5.66 -0.61 9.66
C ALA A 291 -6.75 -0.60 8.58
N ILE A 292 -6.78 0.43 7.72
CA ILE A 292 -7.75 0.57 6.63
C ILE A 292 -7.07 0.59 5.27
N GLN A 293 -7.79 0.19 4.23
CA GLN A 293 -7.30 0.26 2.85
C GLN A 293 -7.30 1.69 2.35
N LEU A 294 -6.18 2.11 1.76
CA LEU A 294 -6.04 3.45 1.16
C LEU A 294 -4.94 3.48 0.09
N ASN A 295 -4.91 4.55 -0.69
CA ASN A 295 -3.85 4.75 -1.68
C ASN A 295 -2.66 5.47 -1.03
N TYR A 296 -1.47 5.05 -1.42
CA TYR A 296 -0.20 5.70 -1.11
C TYR A 296 0.59 5.99 -2.39
N SER A 297 1.62 6.81 -2.28
CA SER A 297 2.53 7.04 -3.41
C SER A 297 3.41 5.85 -3.70
N ALA A 298 3.73 5.05 -2.67
CA ALA A 298 4.46 3.81 -2.83
C ALA A 298 4.16 2.80 -1.70
N VAL A 299 4.56 1.55 -1.93
CA VAL A 299 4.59 0.44 -0.97
C VAL A 299 5.89 -0.33 -1.14
N THR A 300 6.33 -1.04 -0.08
CA THR A 300 7.61 -1.78 -0.14
C THR A 300 7.53 -3.03 -1.00
N ALA A 301 8.58 -3.30 -1.76
CA ALA A 301 8.71 -4.53 -2.54
C ALA A 301 9.07 -5.77 -1.71
N ALA A 302 9.17 -5.66 -0.39
CA ALA A 302 9.29 -6.83 0.47
C ALA A 302 8.08 -7.79 0.33
N CYS A 303 6.86 -7.23 0.06
CA CYS A 303 5.67 -7.98 -0.34
C CYS A 303 4.79 -7.07 -1.20
N LEU A 304 4.97 -7.11 -2.52
CA LEU A 304 4.34 -6.22 -3.48
C LEU A 304 3.81 -7.01 -4.68
N MET A 305 2.51 -6.91 -4.94
CA MET A 305 1.90 -7.39 -6.17
C MET A 305 1.78 -6.27 -7.20
N VAL A 306 2.17 -6.55 -8.44
CA VAL A 306 2.01 -5.63 -9.57
C VAL A 306 1.36 -6.34 -10.75
N LYS A 307 0.46 -5.66 -11.48
CA LYS A 307 -0.03 -6.15 -12.77
C LYS A 307 1.14 -6.36 -13.72
N ARG A 308 1.20 -7.51 -14.41
CA ARG A 308 2.24 -7.77 -15.40
C ARG A 308 2.31 -6.69 -16.48
N CYS A 309 1.17 -6.28 -17.02
CA CYS A 309 1.12 -5.23 -18.03
C CYS A 309 1.68 -3.88 -17.53
N ALA A 310 1.37 -3.51 -16.28
CA ALA A 310 1.90 -2.27 -15.68
C ALA A 310 3.42 -2.36 -15.41
N PHE A 311 3.92 -3.54 -14.98
CA PHE A 311 5.34 -3.77 -14.79
C PHE A 311 6.11 -3.68 -16.11
N ASP A 312 5.60 -4.33 -17.16
CA ASP A 312 6.21 -4.33 -18.49
C ASP A 312 6.16 -2.94 -19.14
N GLU A 313 5.06 -2.18 -18.96
CA GLU A 313 4.89 -0.82 -19.49
C GLU A 313 5.94 0.17 -18.95
N VAL A 314 6.41 -0.05 -17.74
CA VAL A 314 7.44 0.80 -17.10
C VAL A 314 8.84 0.19 -17.16
N ASN A 315 9.03 -0.91 -17.91
CA ASN A 315 10.28 -1.65 -18.04
C ASN A 315 10.81 -2.18 -16.69
N GLY A 316 9.92 -2.63 -15.81
CA GLY A 316 10.28 -3.22 -14.52
C GLY A 316 10.94 -2.27 -13.54
N LEU A 317 11.78 -2.82 -12.69
CA LEU A 317 12.57 -2.07 -11.70
C LEU A 317 13.75 -1.37 -12.35
N THR A 318 14.12 -0.22 -11.86
CA THR A 318 15.28 0.56 -12.30
C THR A 318 16.57 -0.01 -11.70
N GLU A 319 17.47 -0.55 -12.54
CA GLU A 319 18.65 -1.30 -12.06
C GLU A 319 19.73 -0.42 -11.46
N GLU A 320 19.74 0.90 -11.75
CA GLU A 320 20.55 1.89 -11.07
C GLU A 320 20.22 2.05 -9.58
N LEU A 321 18.99 1.69 -9.20
CA LEU A 321 18.54 1.62 -7.80
C LEU A 321 18.74 0.17 -7.30
N ALA A 322 19.97 -0.16 -6.97
CA ALA A 322 20.36 -1.53 -6.65
C ALA A 322 19.77 -2.04 -5.32
N VAL A 323 19.54 -1.15 -4.36
CA VAL A 323 19.11 -1.51 -2.99
C VAL A 323 18.04 -0.60 -2.45
N ALA A 324 18.24 0.72 -2.44
CA ALA A 324 17.30 1.66 -1.85
C ALA A 324 16.38 2.26 -2.92
N PHE A 325 15.12 2.54 -2.52
CA PHE A 325 14.13 3.26 -3.31
C PHE A 325 13.69 2.61 -4.63
N ASN A 326 14.13 1.40 -4.93
CA ASN A 326 13.72 0.67 -6.14
C ASN A 326 12.20 0.42 -6.19
N ASP A 327 11.61 0.11 -5.05
CA ASP A 327 10.16 -0.04 -4.84
C ASP A 327 9.43 1.30 -4.97
N VAL A 328 9.98 2.36 -4.41
CA VAL A 328 9.43 3.72 -4.53
C VAL A 328 9.43 4.17 -5.99
N ASP A 329 10.53 4.00 -6.69
CA ASP A 329 10.66 4.33 -8.11
C ASP A 329 9.68 3.53 -8.98
N LEU A 330 9.59 2.20 -8.78
CA LEU A 330 8.61 1.36 -9.48
C LEU A 330 7.19 1.87 -9.28
N CYS A 331 6.80 2.15 -8.02
CA CYS A 331 5.48 2.67 -7.70
C CYS A 331 5.22 4.03 -8.39
N LEU A 332 6.20 4.93 -8.38
CA LEU A 332 6.06 6.24 -9.02
C LEU A 332 5.96 6.13 -10.53
N LYS A 333 6.74 5.26 -11.19
CA LYS A 333 6.64 4.97 -12.63
C LYS A 333 5.25 4.44 -13.00
N VAL A 334 4.73 3.49 -12.24
CA VAL A 334 3.39 2.92 -12.45
C VAL A 334 2.31 4.00 -12.25
N ARG A 335 2.48 4.89 -11.27
CA ARG A 335 1.58 6.04 -11.07
C ARG A 335 1.64 7.05 -12.21
N GLU A 336 2.80 7.30 -12.82
CA GLU A 336 2.91 8.15 -14.02
C GLU A 336 2.09 7.62 -15.21
N LYS A 337 1.81 6.30 -15.24
CA LYS A 337 0.91 5.67 -16.22
C LYS A 337 -0.57 5.77 -15.86
N GLY A 338 -0.91 6.43 -14.75
CA GLY A 338 -2.27 6.65 -14.30
C GLY A 338 -2.82 5.61 -13.35
N TYR A 339 -2.03 4.60 -12.98
CA TYR A 339 -2.46 3.59 -12.02
C TYR A 339 -2.37 4.07 -10.57
N LEU A 340 -3.20 3.47 -9.73
CA LEU A 340 -3.16 3.63 -8.28
C LEU A 340 -2.22 2.59 -7.65
N VAL A 341 -1.59 2.99 -6.55
CA VAL A 341 -0.89 2.11 -5.62
C VAL A 341 -1.75 1.99 -4.37
N CYS A 342 -2.16 0.76 -4.05
CA CYS A 342 -3.02 0.47 -2.91
C CYS A 342 -2.23 -0.20 -1.78
N TYR A 343 -2.45 0.26 -0.57
CA TYR A 343 -2.07 -0.44 0.64
C TYR A 343 -3.25 -1.26 1.14
N ASN A 344 -3.06 -2.58 1.27
CA ASN A 344 -4.09 -3.49 1.79
C ASN A 344 -3.67 -4.03 3.18
N PRO A 345 -4.25 -3.52 4.27
CA PRO A 345 -3.89 -3.91 5.64
C PRO A 345 -4.37 -5.30 6.03
N TYR A 346 -5.22 -5.93 5.20
CA TYR A 346 -5.76 -7.28 5.45
C TYR A 346 -4.80 -8.37 4.98
N VAL A 347 -3.80 -8.02 4.21
CA VAL A 347 -2.64 -8.86 3.90
C VAL A 347 -1.57 -8.61 4.94
N VAL A 348 -1.35 -9.56 5.83
CA VAL A 348 -0.50 -9.41 7.00
C VAL A 348 0.66 -10.40 6.97
N ALA A 349 1.87 -9.89 7.19
CA ALA A 349 3.07 -10.73 7.28
C ALA A 349 4.07 -10.20 8.30
N TYR A 350 4.92 -11.08 8.83
CA TYR A 350 6.17 -10.70 9.46
C TYR A 350 7.27 -10.54 8.42
N HIS A 351 8.16 -9.58 8.62
CA HIS A 351 9.38 -9.39 7.86
C HIS A 351 10.58 -9.42 8.80
N TYR A 352 11.38 -10.47 8.70
CA TYR A 352 12.54 -10.75 9.56
C TYR A 352 13.79 -9.98 9.10
N GLU A 353 13.62 -8.74 8.70
CA GLU A 353 14.64 -7.86 8.12
C GLU A 353 15.99 -7.95 8.83
N SER A 354 17.08 -7.74 8.08
CA SER A 354 18.46 -7.61 8.55
C SER A 354 19.24 -8.89 8.88
N LYS A 355 18.68 -10.09 8.68
CA LYS A 355 19.46 -11.32 8.89
C LYS A 355 20.59 -11.51 7.85
N SER A 356 20.42 -10.97 6.64
CA SER A 356 21.35 -11.18 5.53
C SER A 356 22.18 -9.96 5.11
N ARG A 357 21.74 -8.73 5.40
CA ARG A 357 22.36 -7.49 4.86
C ARG A 357 23.44 -6.87 5.76
N GLY A 358 23.33 -6.99 7.07
CA GLY A 358 24.14 -6.20 8.01
C GLY A 358 23.89 -4.68 7.89
N SER A 359 24.64 -3.87 8.65
CA SER A 359 24.50 -2.43 8.66
C SER A 359 25.02 -1.76 7.36
N GLU A 360 24.47 -0.60 7.00
CA GLU A 360 24.86 0.22 5.83
C GLU A 360 26.11 1.10 6.11
N ASP A 361 27.05 0.62 6.92
CA ASP A 361 28.12 1.45 7.51
C ASP A 361 29.40 1.51 6.68
N SER A 362 29.58 0.66 5.63
CA SER A 362 30.81 0.73 4.83
C SER A 362 30.81 1.95 3.89
N PRO A 363 32.00 2.50 3.57
CA PRO A 363 32.11 3.64 2.64
C PRO A 363 31.48 3.36 1.26
N GLU A 364 31.61 2.13 0.75
CA GLU A 364 31.05 1.72 -0.54
C GLU A 364 29.51 1.69 -0.48
N LYS A 365 28.93 1.15 0.59
CA LYS A 365 27.48 1.14 0.80
C LYS A 365 26.92 2.55 0.94
N GLN A 366 27.61 3.42 1.67
CA GLN A 366 27.23 4.82 1.79
C GLN A 366 27.31 5.57 0.45
N LYS A 367 28.37 5.33 -0.34
CA LYS A 367 28.52 5.93 -1.67
C LYS A 367 27.39 5.49 -2.60
N ARG A 368 27.05 4.19 -2.62
CA ARG A 368 25.90 3.67 -3.37
C ARG A 368 24.61 4.37 -2.93
N PHE A 369 24.31 4.38 -1.63
CA PHE A 369 23.11 5.00 -1.07
C PHE A 369 22.98 6.49 -1.43
N HIS A 370 24.09 7.25 -1.45
CA HIS A 370 24.08 8.63 -1.92
C HIS A 370 23.75 8.73 -3.42
N GLY A 371 24.32 7.86 -4.25
CA GLY A 371 23.99 7.80 -5.67
C GLY A 371 22.51 7.50 -5.93
N GLU A 372 21.93 6.57 -5.16
CA GLU A 372 20.50 6.25 -5.23
C GLU A 372 19.62 7.44 -4.80
N ILE A 373 20.02 8.18 -3.77
CA ILE A 373 19.36 9.45 -3.37
C ILE A 373 19.42 10.49 -4.50
N ASP A 374 20.58 10.67 -5.11
CA ASP A 374 20.78 11.67 -6.15
C ASP A 374 19.94 11.31 -7.39
N TYR A 375 19.90 10.02 -7.79
CA TYR A 375 19.00 9.52 -8.82
C TYR A 375 17.53 9.88 -8.52
N MET A 376 17.06 9.57 -7.32
CA MET A 376 15.67 9.85 -6.91
C MET A 376 15.36 11.34 -6.92
N ARG A 377 16.29 12.19 -6.52
CA ARG A 377 16.13 13.65 -6.55
C ARG A 377 16.06 14.20 -7.96
N GLU A 378 16.89 13.71 -8.86
CA GLU A 378 16.89 14.11 -10.26
C GLU A 378 15.61 13.67 -10.96
N ARG A 379 15.28 12.38 -10.88
CA ARG A 379 14.15 11.78 -11.58
C ARG A 379 12.78 12.25 -11.03
N TRP A 380 12.67 12.39 -9.70
CA TRP A 380 11.42 12.65 -9.01
C TRP A 380 11.33 14.04 -8.35
N ASN A 381 12.13 15.00 -8.85
CA ASN A 381 12.21 16.37 -8.32
C ASN A 381 10.82 17.02 -8.14
N GLU A 382 9.92 16.83 -9.09
CA GLU A 382 8.62 17.49 -9.07
C GLU A 382 7.76 17.06 -7.88
N ILE A 383 7.61 15.75 -7.64
CA ILE A 383 6.83 15.25 -6.50
C ILE A 383 7.53 15.57 -5.17
N LEU A 384 8.84 15.47 -5.11
CA LEU A 384 9.62 15.82 -3.90
C LEU A 384 9.45 17.29 -3.52
N ARG A 385 9.36 18.18 -4.50
CA ARG A 385 9.15 19.62 -4.31
C ARG A 385 7.70 19.97 -3.98
N LYS A 386 6.72 19.39 -4.71
CA LYS A 386 5.29 19.67 -4.51
C LYS A 386 4.73 19.02 -3.25
N GLY A 387 5.31 17.90 -2.83
CA GLY A 387 4.82 17.03 -1.77
C GLY A 387 3.98 15.88 -2.30
N ASP A 388 3.81 14.87 -1.44
CA ASP A 388 3.03 13.68 -1.71
C ASP A 388 1.52 13.99 -1.68
N PRO A 389 0.74 13.69 -2.71
CA PRO A 389 -0.69 13.99 -2.73
C PRO A 389 -1.48 13.23 -1.64
N TYR A 390 -0.96 12.12 -1.14
CA TYR A 390 -1.61 11.36 -0.07
C TYR A 390 -1.18 11.77 1.34
N TYR A 391 -0.35 12.84 1.45
CA TYR A 391 0.14 13.36 2.72
C TYR A 391 -0.02 14.88 2.80
N ASN A 392 -0.70 15.36 3.86
CA ASN A 392 -0.99 16.80 3.96
C ASN A 392 0.25 17.61 4.33
N ILE A 393 0.45 18.74 3.68
CA ILE A 393 1.62 19.63 3.86
C ILE A 393 1.77 20.23 5.26
N ASN A 394 0.71 20.22 6.07
CA ASN A 394 0.73 20.69 7.46
C ASN A 394 1.21 19.63 8.47
N LEU A 395 1.48 18.42 7.99
CA LEU A 395 2.00 17.33 8.81
C LEU A 395 3.54 17.33 8.78
N SER A 396 4.14 16.68 9.77
CA SER A 396 5.60 16.61 9.92
C SER A 396 6.23 15.86 8.75
N ARG A 397 7.28 16.44 8.16
CA ARG A 397 8.10 15.74 7.16
C ARG A 397 9.27 14.95 7.78
N MET A 398 9.47 15.08 9.09
CA MET A 398 10.55 14.40 9.82
C MET A 398 10.09 13.11 10.49
N LYS A 399 8.78 12.97 10.73
CA LYS A 399 8.18 11.83 11.41
C LYS A 399 7.16 11.16 10.50
N SER A 400 7.06 9.84 10.61
CA SER A 400 6.15 8.99 9.81
C SER A 400 4.90 8.56 10.58
N ASP A 401 4.38 9.44 11.45
CA ASP A 401 3.28 9.15 12.38
C ASP A 401 2.07 10.11 12.22
N TYR A 402 2.05 10.94 11.18
CA TYR A 402 1.07 12.01 10.97
C TYR A 402 1.03 13.08 12.08
N SER A 403 2.08 13.23 12.85
CA SER A 403 2.20 14.36 13.79
C SER A 403 2.25 15.70 13.05
N LEU A 404 1.94 16.77 13.78
CA LEU A 404 1.94 18.12 13.21
C LEU A 404 3.34 18.51 12.70
N GLY A 405 3.38 19.22 11.58
CA GLY A 405 4.57 19.95 11.15
C GLY A 405 4.95 21.06 12.16
N GLN A 406 6.23 21.26 12.33
CA GLN A 406 6.75 22.40 13.12
C GLN A 406 6.89 23.63 12.24
#